data_9e26d96b95e94688feb39cb607f67c34
#
_entry.id   9e26d96b95e94688feb39cb607f67c34
#
_cell.length_a   1.000
_cell.length_b   1.000
_cell.length_c   1.000
_cell.angle_alpha   90.00
_cell.angle_beta   90.00
_cell.angle_gamma   90.00
#
_symmetry.space_group_name_H-M   'P 1'
#
loop_
_entity.id
_entity.type
_entity.pdbx_description
1 polymer ?
#
loop_
_entity_poly.entity_id
_entity_poly.type
_entity_poly.pdbx_seq_one_letter_code
_entity_poly.pdbx_strand_id
1 'polypeptide(L)'
;YARSIVQPAGRPEVDAVYGIPPTVAIEQRLSRGGRKSTVGTTTEVWHFLRLLYVKLGVQHCIHDGTPVEPQTPERIVARILARHRGQHIGLLAPLVSGRKGIYTEVAEWARTHGYTHLRVDGEFVPTQGFPRLDRYREHTIELPVLSLHVTPAQERLLRDGVAAALRHGKGVLHVLAPLDGLAEAMAAGSSTAALGTLEVFSTLRACPTCGTSYAELDPRLFSYNSKHGWCPECVGTGVRLTADQRRALDDSVQERDAKGREQSFAEPEVDGVGEQPCPACGGTRLNPVARAVRLPVPEELAAAVPGTAPGHG
;
A
#
# COMPACT_ATOMS: atom_id res chain seq x y z
N TYR A 1 42.04 -2.31 -3.60
CA TYR A 1 43.46 -2.37 -3.17
C TYR A 1 43.96 -1.00 -2.68
N ALA A 2 43.68 0.13 -3.34
CA ALA A 2 44.16 1.45 -2.91
C ALA A 2 43.55 1.95 -1.59
N ARG A 3 42.33 1.57 -1.24
CA ARG A 3 41.64 1.98 0.01
C ARG A 3 42.20 1.31 1.28
N SER A 4 42.91 0.19 1.16
CA SER A 4 43.52 -0.48 2.31
C SER A 4 44.89 0.10 2.66
N ILE A 5 45.48 0.93 1.80
CA ILE A 5 46.82 1.50 1.95
C ILE A 5 46.78 2.96 2.37
N VAL A 6 45.73 3.71 2.01
CA VAL A 6 45.55 5.12 2.39
C VAL A 6 44.47 5.21 3.45
N GLN A 7 44.88 5.48 4.68
CA GLN A 7 43.92 5.88 5.73
C GLN A 7 43.24 7.17 5.28
N PRO A 8 41.89 7.26 5.29
CA PRO A 8 41.23 8.52 5.01
C PRO A 8 41.75 9.57 6.01
N ALA A 9 42.27 10.66 5.51
CA ALA A 9 42.63 11.80 6.36
C ALA A 9 41.38 12.18 7.17
N GLY A 10 41.56 12.31 8.48
CA GLY A 10 40.51 12.80 9.38
C GLY A 10 40.03 14.17 8.87
N ARG A 11 38.78 14.53 9.16
CA ARG A 11 38.27 15.87 8.85
C ARG A 11 39.18 16.89 9.56
N PRO A 12 39.78 17.83 8.84
CA PRO A 12 40.57 18.86 9.48
C PRO A 12 39.68 19.71 10.40
N GLU A 13 40.17 19.99 11.60
CA GLU A 13 39.51 20.92 12.52
C GLU A 13 39.77 22.32 12.02
N VAL A 14 38.82 22.91 11.32
CA VAL A 14 38.85 24.26 10.80
C VAL A 14 37.55 24.98 11.12
N ASP A 15 37.65 26.24 11.59
CA ASP A 15 36.48 27.05 11.95
C ASP A 15 35.72 27.54 10.70
N ALA A 16 36.44 27.83 9.63
CA ALA A 16 35.86 28.25 8.35
C ALA A 16 36.85 28.07 7.19
N VAL A 17 36.29 27.80 6.00
CA VAL A 17 37.08 27.72 4.75
C VAL A 17 36.52 28.71 3.75
N TYR A 18 37.36 29.62 3.25
CA TYR A 18 36.99 30.66 2.29
C TYR A 18 37.67 30.43 0.95
N GLY A 19 37.05 30.95 -0.12
CA GLY A 19 37.66 30.94 -1.46
C GLY A 19 37.57 29.60 -2.20
N ILE A 20 36.70 28.69 -1.77
CA ILE A 20 36.45 27.46 -2.53
C ILE A 20 35.55 27.81 -3.72
N PRO A 21 35.98 27.56 -4.95
CA PRO A 21 35.11 27.69 -6.12
C PRO A 21 34.02 26.65 -6.07
N PRO A 22 32.92 26.79 -6.86
CA PRO A 22 31.92 25.76 -6.99
C PRO A 22 32.58 24.44 -7.34
N THR A 23 32.45 23.45 -6.45
CA THR A 23 33.05 22.12 -6.62
C THR A 23 31.99 21.11 -7.01
N VAL A 24 32.27 20.33 -8.05
CA VAL A 24 31.46 19.19 -8.42
C VAL A 24 32.18 17.91 -7.99
N ALA A 25 31.63 17.19 -7.06
CA ALA A 25 32.14 15.88 -6.68
C ALA A 25 31.47 14.81 -7.57
N ILE A 26 32.25 14.10 -8.36
CA ILE A 26 31.79 12.92 -9.11
C ILE A 26 32.20 11.70 -8.30
N GLU A 27 31.23 11.04 -7.70
CA GLU A 27 31.46 9.81 -6.95
C GLU A 27 31.10 8.60 -7.80
N GLN A 28 32.07 7.75 -8.08
CA GLN A 28 31.80 6.45 -8.69
C GLN A 28 31.41 5.48 -7.59
N ARG A 29 30.11 5.13 -7.55
CA ARG A 29 29.63 4.08 -6.65
C ARG A 29 30.10 2.72 -7.17
N LEU A 30 31.03 2.12 -6.47
CA LEU A 30 31.53 0.76 -6.75
C LEU A 30 30.63 -0.33 -6.13
N SER A 31 29.59 0.04 -5.40
CA SER A 31 28.65 -0.92 -4.84
C SER A 31 27.83 -1.56 -5.98
N ARG A 32 27.88 -2.87 -6.13
CA ARG A 32 26.95 -3.59 -6.97
C ARG A 32 25.54 -3.27 -6.49
N GLY A 33 24.69 -2.80 -7.39
CA GLY A 33 23.28 -2.59 -7.08
C GLY A 33 22.66 -3.90 -6.59
N GLY A 34 21.84 -3.86 -5.55
CA GLY A 34 21.09 -5.01 -5.09
C GLY A 34 20.15 -5.56 -6.17
N ARG A 35 19.56 -6.74 -5.94
CA ARG A 35 18.62 -7.39 -6.88
C ARG A 35 17.40 -6.54 -7.23
N LYS A 36 17.03 -5.62 -6.34
CA LYS A 36 15.95 -4.65 -6.57
C LYS A 36 16.42 -3.41 -7.36
N SER A 37 17.72 -3.24 -7.58
CA SER A 37 18.25 -2.13 -8.40
C SER A 37 18.11 -2.46 -9.89
N THR A 38 17.63 -1.50 -10.67
CA THR A 38 17.49 -1.61 -12.14
C THR A 38 17.99 -0.31 -12.78
N VAL A 39 18.26 -0.36 -14.09
CA VAL A 39 18.57 0.84 -14.86
C VAL A 39 17.51 1.92 -14.66
N GLY A 40 16.23 1.54 -14.69
CA GLY A 40 15.12 2.48 -14.49
C GLY A 40 15.10 3.16 -13.12
N THR A 41 15.51 2.47 -12.03
CA THR A 41 15.62 3.06 -10.71
C THR A 41 16.87 3.90 -10.53
N THR A 42 17.98 3.48 -11.14
CA THR A 42 19.26 4.20 -11.06
C THR A 42 19.23 5.50 -11.86
N THR A 43 18.50 5.53 -12.98
CA THR A 43 18.33 6.70 -13.85
C THR A 43 17.11 7.55 -13.48
N GLU A 44 16.37 7.18 -12.41
CA GLU A 44 15.13 7.82 -11.97
C GLU A 44 13.95 7.75 -12.98
N VAL A 45 14.15 7.17 -14.16
CA VAL A 45 13.09 7.01 -15.19
C VAL A 45 11.87 6.29 -14.61
N TRP A 46 12.10 5.31 -13.71
CA TRP A 46 11.00 4.60 -13.03
C TRP A 46 10.12 5.52 -12.18
N HIS A 47 10.68 6.58 -11.60
CA HIS A 47 9.92 7.56 -10.84
C HIS A 47 8.90 8.29 -11.74
N PHE A 48 9.33 8.74 -12.92
CA PHE A 48 8.44 9.40 -13.87
C PHE A 48 7.38 8.44 -14.44
N LEU A 49 7.75 7.20 -14.75
CA LEU A 49 6.79 6.17 -15.19
C LEU A 49 5.71 5.92 -14.15
N ARG A 50 6.05 5.82 -12.86
CA ARG A 50 5.05 5.66 -11.79
C ARG A 50 4.07 6.82 -11.75
N LEU A 51 4.54 8.06 -11.88
CA LEU A 51 3.68 9.24 -11.93
C LEU A 51 2.77 9.23 -13.16
N LEU A 52 3.30 8.82 -14.31
CA LEU A 52 2.52 8.67 -15.54
C LEU A 52 1.37 7.67 -15.36
N TYR A 53 1.66 6.47 -14.80
CA TYR A 53 0.63 5.47 -14.52
C TYR A 53 -0.41 5.92 -13.51
N VAL A 54 -0.02 6.73 -12.50
CA VAL A 54 -0.98 7.30 -11.54
C VAL A 54 -1.90 8.32 -12.20
N LYS A 55 -1.36 9.15 -13.11
CA LYS A 55 -2.12 10.26 -13.71
C LYS A 55 -2.98 9.83 -14.89
N LEU A 56 -2.50 8.93 -15.72
CA LEU A 56 -3.13 8.54 -16.97
C LEU A 56 -3.59 7.08 -16.99
N GLY A 57 -3.17 6.28 -16.02
CA GLY A 57 -3.48 4.86 -15.97
C GLY A 57 -4.94 4.57 -15.67
N VAL A 58 -5.51 3.62 -16.38
CA VAL A 58 -6.85 3.07 -16.15
C VAL A 58 -6.68 1.72 -15.43
N GLN A 59 -7.24 1.60 -14.23
CA GLN A 59 -7.28 0.33 -13.50
C GLN A 59 -8.21 -0.62 -14.24
N HIS A 60 -7.75 -1.85 -14.44
CA HIS A 60 -8.58 -2.96 -14.89
C HIS A 60 -8.75 -3.96 -13.75
N CYS A 61 -9.82 -4.73 -13.83
CA CYS A 61 -10.08 -5.79 -12.87
C CYS A 61 -9.04 -6.91 -13.00
N ILE A 62 -8.53 -7.39 -11.86
CA ILE A 62 -7.54 -8.49 -11.83
C ILE A 62 -8.15 -9.86 -12.16
N HIS A 63 -9.49 -9.98 -12.14
CA HIS A 63 -10.19 -11.24 -12.37
C HIS A 63 -10.65 -11.40 -13.82
N ASP A 64 -11.14 -10.33 -14.43
CA ASP A 64 -11.79 -10.37 -15.75
C ASP A 64 -11.25 -9.33 -16.75
N GLY A 65 -10.33 -8.48 -16.32
CA GLY A 65 -9.73 -7.46 -17.18
C GLY A 65 -10.66 -6.28 -17.54
N THR A 66 -11.87 -6.21 -16.99
CA THR A 66 -12.82 -5.12 -17.25
C THR A 66 -12.30 -3.81 -16.66
N PRO A 67 -12.41 -2.66 -17.36
CA PRO A 67 -12.10 -1.36 -16.80
C PRO A 67 -12.92 -1.08 -15.54
N VAL A 68 -12.27 -0.48 -14.55
CA VAL A 68 -12.89 -0.12 -13.27
C VAL A 68 -13.64 1.18 -13.40
N GLU A 69 -14.88 1.19 -12.94
CA GLU A 69 -15.83 2.29 -13.06
C GLU A 69 -16.39 2.73 -11.71
N PRO A 70 -16.99 3.93 -11.59
CA PRO A 70 -17.77 4.33 -10.43
C PRO A 70 -18.96 3.39 -10.19
N GLN A 71 -19.29 3.16 -8.92
CA GLN A 71 -20.52 2.43 -8.57
C GLN A 71 -21.38 3.20 -7.57
N THR A 72 -22.69 2.89 -7.51
CA THR A 72 -23.61 3.57 -6.62
C THR A 72 -23.59 2.99 -5.20
N PRO A 73 -23.94 3.79 -4.18
CA PRO A 73 -24.07 3.29 -2.80
C PRO A 73 -25.08 2.16 -2.66
N GLU A 74 -26.19 2.19 -3.43
CA GLU A 74 -27.22 1.14 -3.42
C GLU A 74 -26.65 -0.20 -3.86
N ARG A 75 -25.76 -0.19 -4.86
CA ARG A 75 -25.07 -1.39 -5.34
C ARG A 75 -24.13 -1.96 -4.29
N ILE A 76 -23.46 -1.09 -3.52
CA ILE A 76 -22.65 -1.48 -2.37
C ILE A 76 -23.52 -2.15 -1.29
N VAL A 77 -24.63 -1.52 -0.90
CA VAL A 77 -25.57 -2.07 0.09
C VAL A 77 -26.09 -3.44 -0.33
N ALA A 78 -26.58 -3.58 -1.58
CA ALA A 78 -27.06 -4.84 -2.11
C ALA A 78 -25.99 -5.94 -2.04
N ARG A 79 -24.74 -5.60 -2.31
CA ARG A 79 -23.62 -6.52 -2.24
C ARG A 79 -23.28 -6.94 -0.81
N ILE A 80 -23.28 -6.01 0.15
CA ILE A 80 -23.06 -6.31 1.57
C ILE A 80 -24.17 -7.26 2.07
N LEU A 81 -25.45 -6.96 1.73
CA LEU A 81 -26.59 -7.81 2.08
C LEU A 81 -26.46 -9.23 1.52
N ALA A 82 -25.95 -9.37 0.30
CA ALA A 82 -25.80 -10.67 -0.34
C ALA A 82 -24.63 -11.48 0.27
N ARG A 83 -23.47 -10.83 0.51
CA ARG A 83 -22.24 -11.53 0.92
C ARG A 83 -22.15 -11.81 2.41
N HIS A 84 -22.66 -10.90 3.23
CA HIS A 84 -22.50 -10.93 4.70
C HIS A 84 -23.79 -11.25 5.43
N ARG A 85 -24.78 -11.86 4.74
CA ARG A 85 -26.07 -12.20 5.36
C ARG A 85 -25.89 -13.06 6.60
N GLY A 86 -26.46 -12.60 7.72
CA GLY A 86 -26.38 -13.27 9.02
C GLY A 86 -25.07 -13.06 9.78
N GLN A 87 -24.08 -12.40 9.20
CA GLN A 87 -22.81 -12.11 9.86
C GLN A 87 -22.86 -10.82 10.67
N HIS A 88 -22.06 -10.77 11.71
CA HIS A 88 -21.74 -9.53 12.41
C HIS A 88 -20.61 -8.80 11.66
N ILE A 89 -20.87 -7.57 11.23
CA ILE A 89 -19.91 -6.79 10.45
C ILE A 89 -19.66 -5.42 11.07
N GLY A 90 -18.49 -4.83 10.76
CA GLY A 90 -18.16 -3.43 11.02
C GLY A 90 -18.02 -2.65 9.72
N LEU A 91 -18.66 -1.48 9.67
CA LEU A 91 -18.45 -0.50 8.61
C LEU A 91 -17.39 0.50 9.07
N LEU A 92 -16.30 0.59 8.33
CA LEU A 92 -15.16 1.43 8.64
C LEU A 92 -14.95 2.45 7.51
N ALA A 93 -14.64 3.69 7.88
CA ALA A 93 -14.24 4.70 6.92
C ALA A 93 -12.70 4.90 6.97
N PRO A 94 -11.96 4.69 5.87
CA PRO A 94 -10.53 4.95 5.85
C PRO A 94 -10.26 6.46 5.96
N LEU A 95 -9.55 6.89 7.01
CA LEU A 95 -9.14 8.28 7.21
C LEU A 95 -7.69 8.49 6.77
N VAL A 96 -6.82 7.52 7.05
CA VAL A 96 -5.40 7.53 6.71
C VAL A 96 -5.02 6.17 6.16
N SER A 97 -4.33 6.13 5.03
CA SER A 97 -3.88 4.88 4.38
C SER A 97 -2.36 4.88 4.21
N GLY A 98 -1.66 4.16 5.08
CA GLY A 98 -0.22 3.94 5.00
C GLY A 98 0.59 5.23 4.95
N ARG A 99 0.34 6.17 5.86
CA ARG A 99 1.06 7.46 5.91
C ARG A 99 1.72 7.65 7.26
N LYS A 100 2.91 8.26 7.25
CA LYS A 100 3.67 8.62 8.46
C LYS A 100 3.02 9.82 9.14
N GLY A 101 2.94 9.79 10.48
CA GLY A 101 2.36 10.88 11.26
C GLY A 101 2.02 10.49 12.70
N ILE A 102 1.62 11.45 13.52
CA ILE A 102 1.30 11.28 14.94
C ILE A 102 -0.20 11.04 15.17
N TYR A 103 -1.04 11.68 14.38
CA TYR A 103 -2.50 11.52 14.29
C TYR A 103 -3.33 11.76 15.57
N THR A 104 -2.78 12.44 16.58
CA THR A 104 -3.54 12.84 17.78
C THR A 104 -4.71 13.75 17.44
N GLU A 105 -4.59 14.62 16.44
CA GLU A 105 -5.65 15.49 15.97
C GLU A 105 -6.81 14.71 15.35
N VAL A 106 -6.52 13.62 14.64
CA VAL A 106 -7.55 12.72 14.07
C VAL A 106 -8.34 12.04 15.18
N ALA A 107 -7.66 11.59 16.24
CA ALA A 107 -8.31 10.98 17.38
C ALA A 107 -9.16 11.99 18.18
N GLU A 108 -8.68 13.22 18.35
CA GLU A 108 -9.43 14.29 19.00
C GLU A 108 -10.67 14.69 18.18
N TRP A 109 -10.53 14.79 16.85
CA TRP A 109 -11.66 15.01 15.96
C TRP A 109 -12.70 13.89 16.10
N ALA A 110 -12.28 12.63 16.06
CA ALA A 110 -13.18 11.48 16.21
C ALA A 110 -13.90 11.52 17.56
N ARG A 111 -13.20 11.80 18.65
CA ARG A 111 -13.74 11.91 19.99
C ARG A 111 -14.81 13.02 20.09
N THR A 112 -14.55 14.19 19.55
CA THR A 112 -15.50 15.33 19.56
C THR A 112 -16.74 15.07 18.72
N HIS A 113 -16.66 14.17 17.74
CA HIS A 113 -17.80 13.71 16.92
C HIS A 113 -18.49 12.45 17.49
N GLY A 114 -18.16 12.04 18.72
CA GLY A 114 -18.83 10.96 19.42
C GLY A 114 -18.31 9.55 19.11
N TYR A 115 -17.21 9.42 18.38
CA TYR A 115 -16.59 8.13 18.11
C TYR A 115 -15.66 7.74 19.26
N THR A 116 -15.91 6.58 19.84
CA THR A 116 -15.16 6.10 21.02
C THR A 116 -13.85 5.41 20.69
N HIS A 117 -13.70 4.89 19.47
CA HIS A 117 -12.53 4.15 19.03
C HIS A 117 -12.12 4.54 17.60
N LEU A 118 -10.85 4.35 17.29
CA LEU A 118 -10.30 4.26 15.93
C LEU A 118 -9.69 2.87 15.75
N ARG A 119 -9.67 2.37 14.52
CA ARG A 119 -8.90 1.18 14.19
C ARG A 119 -7.57 1.62 13.57
N VAL A 120 -6.47 1.35 14.29
CA VAL A 120 -5.12 1.77 13.92
C VAL A 120 -4.28 0.54 13.63
N ASP A 121 -3.81 0.39 12.42
CA ASP A 121 -2.99 -0.76 11.99
C ASP A 121 -3.63 -2.13 12.30
N GLY A 122 -4.96 -2.18 12.30
CA GLY A 122 -5.74 -3.37 12.63
C GLY A 122 -6.24 -3.44 14.07
N GLU A 123 -5.72 -2.65 14.99
CA GLU A 123 -6.12 -2.64 16.41
C GLU A 123 -7.16 -1.58 16.70
N PHE A 124 -8.20 -1.91 17.49
CA PHE A 124 -9.17 -0.95 17.98
C PHE A 124 -8.60 -0.21 19.20
N VAL A 125 -8.34 1.08 19.02
CA VAL A 125 -7.71 1.94 20.02
C VAL A 125 -8.72 3.00 20.49
N PRO A 126 -8.91 3.19 21.82
CA PRO A 126 -9.79 4.23 22.33
C PRO A 126 -9.36 5.63 21.87
N THR A 127 -10.32 6.50 21.55
CA THR A 127 -10.05 7.91 21.22
C THR A 127 -9.73 8.74 22.45
N GLN A 128 -10.23 8.32 23.62
CA GLN A 128 -9.86 8.90 24.90
C GLN A 128 -8.49 8.36 25.32
N GLY A 129 -7.56 9.28 25.60
CA GLY A 129 -6.17 8.88 25.94
C GLY A 129 -5.42 8.27 24.78
N PHE A 130 -5.78 8.65 23.54
CA PHE A 130 -5.18 8.11 22.33
C PHE A 130 -3.65 8.23 22.38
N PRO A 131 -2.91 7.12 22.15
CA PRO A 131 -1.47 7.13 22.20
C PRO A 131 -0.87 7.94 21.05
N ARG A 132 0.24 8.58 21.32
CA ARG A 132 1.02 9.23 20.26
C ARG A 132 1.66 8.17 19.39
N LEU A 133 1.24 8.06 18.12
CA LEU A 133 1.78 7.10 17.18
C LEU A 133 3.21 7.46 16.77
N ASP A 134 3.97 6.47 16.34
CA ASP A 134 5.33 6.70 15.84
C ASP A 134 5.28 7.48 14.51
N ARG A 135 5.77 8.71 14.54
CA ARG A 135 5.77 9.61 13.38
C ARG A 135 6.59 9.11 12.19
N TYR A 136 7.47 8.15 12.40
CA TYR A 136 8.36 7.62 11.36
C TYR A 136 7.82 6.34 10.73
N ARG A 137 6.82 5.72 11.34
CA ARG A 137 6.14 4.53 10.84
C ARG A 137 4.91 4.93 10.03
N GLU A 138 4.62 4.17 8.97
CA GLU A 138 3.36 4.30 8.24
C GLU A 138 2.21 3.71 9.05
N HIS A 139 1.13 4.47 9.16
CA HIS A 139 -0.08 4.06 9.85
C HIS A 139 -1.27 4.05 8.91
N THR A 140 -2.16 3.09 9.12
CA THR A 140 -3.48 3.05 8.53
C THR A 140 -4.50 3.26 9.63
N ILE A 141 -5.35 4.29 9.47
CA ILE A 141 -6.35 4.66 10.47
C ILE A 141 -7.72 4.64 9.83
N GLU A 142 -8.61 3.90 10.44
CA GLU A 142 -10.00 3.74 10.01
C GLU A 142 -10.94 4.18 11.15
N LEU A 143 -12.03 4.82 10.75
CA LEU A 143 -13.10 5.24 11.67
C LEU A 143 -14.17 4.16 11.71
N PRO A 144 -14.42 3.49 12.84
CA PRO A 144 -15.56 2.60 13.00
C PRO A 144 -16.86 3.41 13.03
N VAL A 145 -17.66 3.30 11.97
CA VAL A 145 -18.90 4.08 11.81
C VAL A 145 -20.10 3.33 12.36
N LEU A 146 -20.17 2.04 12.11
CA LEU A 146 -21.30 1.19 12.51
C LEU A 146 -20.86 -0.25 12.68
N SER A 147 -21.44 -0.92 13.66
CA SER A 147 -21.34 -2.37 13.86
C SER A 147 -22.76 -2.94 13.94
N LEU A 148 -23.04 -3.97 13.11
CA LEU A 148 -24.38 -4.57 13.04
C LEU A 148 -24.35 -6.01 12.56
N HIS A 149 -25.43 -6.78 12.88
CA HIS A 149 -25.72 -8.04 12.22
C HIS A 149 -26.49 -7.79 10.92
N VAL A 150 -26.01 -8.36 9.82
CA VAL A 150 -26.64 -8.14 8.51
C VAL A 150 -27.90 -8.97 8.38
N THR A 151 -29.05 -8.32 8.64
CA THR A 151 -30.39 -8.92 8.53
C THR A 151 -31.30 -8.01 7.70
N PRO A 152 -32.37 -8.55 7.09
CA PRO A 152 -33.33 -7.70 6.36
C PRO A 152 -33.96 -6.61 7.22
N ALA A 153 -34.17 -6.87 8.52
CA ALA A 153 -34.71 -5.88 9.46
C ALA A 153 -33.79 -4.69 9.69
N GLN A 154 -32.49 -4.84 9.48
CA GLN A 154 -31.48 -3.80 9.68
C GLN A 154 -31.02 -3.14 8.36
N GLU A 155 -31.69 -3.39 7.25
CA GLU A 155 -31.29 -2.81 5.95
C GLU A 155 -31.24 -1.28 5.97
N ARG A 156 -32.21 -0.62 6.62
CA ARG A 156 -32.21 0.86 6.75
C ARG A 156 -30.98 1.33 7.49
N LEU A 157 -30.68 0.73 8.63
CA LEU A 157 -29.49 1.07 9.42
C LEU A 157 -28.20 0.84 8.63
N LEU A 158 -28.13 -0.25 7.86
CA LEU A 158 -27.02 -0.51 6.97
C LEU A 158 -26.86 0.57 5.91
N ARG A 159 -27.95 1.01 5.26
CA ARG A 159 -27.92 2.10 4.27
C ARG A 159 -27.39 3.42 4.87
N ASP A 160 -27.90 3.78 6.04
CA ASP A 160 -27.48 4.99 6.73
C ASP A 160 -25.99 4.90 7.14
N GLY A 161 -25.55 3.74 7.62
CA GLY A 161 -24.15 3.47 7.95
C GLY A 161 -23.22 3.49 6.74
N VAL A 162 -23.63 2.90 5.62
CA VAL A 162 -22.88 2.95 4.36
C VAL A 162 -22.74 4.40 3.88
N ALA A 163 -23.82 5.18 3.89
CA ALA A 163 -23.77 6.59 3.49
C ALA A 163 -22.84 7.41 4.41
N ALA A 164 -22.87 7.17 5.71
CA ALA A 164 -21.97 7.83 6.66
C ALA A 164 -20.51 7.42 6.44
N ALA A 165 -20.23 6.12 6.28
CA ALA A 165 -18.89 5.63 6.06
C ALA A 165 -18.30 6.15 4.75
N LEU A 166 -19.06 6.14 3.64
CA LEU A 166 -18.64 6.69 2.36
C LEU A 166 -18.35 8.20 2.44
N ARG A 167 -19.13 8.93 3.23
CA ARG A 167 -18.91 10.37 3.43
C ARG A 167 -17.60 10.66 4.16
N HIS A 168 -17.31 9.95 5.25
CA HIS A 168 -16.04 10.10 5.99
C HIS A 168 -14.84 9.55 5.21
N GLY A 169 -15.01 8.42 4.53
CA GLY A 169 -13.99 7.77 3.71
C GLY A 169 -13.86 8.34 2.29
N LYS A 170 -14.50 9.50 1.99
CA LYS A 170 -14.42 10.18 0.69
C LYS A 170 -14.73 9.26 -0.50
N GLY A 171 -15.81 8.51 -0.38
CA GLY A 171 -16.24 7.56 -1.40
C GLY A 171 -15.67 6.15 -1.26
N VAL A 172 -14.91 5.88 -0.21
CA VAL A 172 -14.39 4.54 0.12
C VAL A 172 -14.98 4.08 1.45
N LEU A 173 -15.33 2.81 1.52
CA LEU A 173 -15.84 2.11 2.69
C LEU A 173 -15.10 0.78 2.83
N HIS A 174 -14.74 0.43 4.05
CA HIS A 174 -14.25 -0.89 4.39
C HIS A 174 -15.31 -1.65 5.18
N VAL A 175 -15.50 -2.92 4.88
CA VAL A 175 -16.31 -3.86 5.66
C VAL A 175 -15.37 -4.85 6.32
N LEU A 176 -15.41 -4.93 7.64
CA LEU A 176 -14.65 -5.89 8.42
C LEU A 176 -15.61 -6.99 8.89
N ALA A 177 -15.37 -8.23 8.48
CA ALA A 177 -16.25 -9.37 8.78
C ALA A 177 -15.49 -10.71 8.81
N PRO A 178 -15.90 -11.68 9.65
CA PRO A 178 -16.86 -11.52 10.75
C PRO A 178 -16.24 -10.81 11.97
N LEU A 179 -17.06 -10.18 12.81
CA LEU A 179 -16.62 -9.50 14.04
C LEU A 179 -16.95 -10.30 15.33
N ASP A 180 -17.20 -11.58 15.17
CA ASP A 180 -17.45 -12.45 16.32
C ASP A 180 -16.23 -12.46 17.25
N GLY A 181 -16.47 -12.31 18.56
CA GLY A 181 -15.41 -12.20 19.55
C GLY A 181 -14.73 -10.84 19.69
N LEU A 182 -15.15 -9.81 18.94
CA LEU A 182 -14.54 -8.47 19.06
C LEU A 182 -14.73 -7.86 20.46
N ALA A 183 -15.95 -7.94 21.02
CA ALA A 183 -16.26 -7.38 22.32
C ALA A 183 -15.44 -8.06 23.43
N GLU A 184 -15.32 -9.37 23.39
CA GLU A 184 -14.52 -10.17 24.30
C GLU A 184 -13.04 -9.86 24.20
N ALA A 185 -12.51 -9.74 22.99
CA ALA A 185 -11.11 -9.38 22.75
C ALA A 185 -10.80 -7.97 23.29
N MET A 186 -11.67 -7.00 23.01
CA MET A 186 -11.52 -5.64 23.53
C MET A 186 -11.60 -5.60 25.06
N ALA A 187 -12.55 -6.31 25.69
CA ALA A 187 -12.69 -6.37 27.13
C ALA A 187 -11.50 -7.05 27.81
N ALA A 188 -10.90 -8.04 27.16
CA ALA A 188 -9.71 -8.75 27.64
C ALA A 188 -8.40 -7.98 27.35
N GLY A 189 -8.43 -6.86 26.60
CA GLY A 189 -7.23 -6.16 26.15
C GLY A 189 -6.37 -6.99 25.18
N SER A 190 -6.97 -7.98 24.51
CA SER A 190 -6.28 -8.83 23.54
C SER A 190 -6.19 -8.14 22.18
N SER A 191 -5.20 -8.54 21.36
CA SER A 191 -5.07 -8.00 20.00
C SER A 191 -6.30 -8.28 19.16
N THR A 192 -6.77 -7.25 18.47
CA THR A 192 -7.91 -7.30 17.53
C THR A 192 -7.48 -7.34 16.07
N ALA A 193 -6.16 -7.26 15.79
CA ALA A 193 -5.62 -7.15 14.44
C ALA A 193 -5.95 -8.33 13.52
N ALA A 194 -6.10 -9.53 14.11
CA ALA A 194 -6.43 -10.74 13.37
C ALA A 194 -7.93 -11.01 13.21
N LEU A 195 -8.79 -10.15 13.80
CA LEU A 195 -10.24 -10.34 13.73
C LEU A 195 -10.80 -9.88 12.39
N GLY A 196 -11.55 -10.77 11.76
CA GLY A 196 -12.25 -10.50 10.52
C GLY A 196 -11.33 -10.33 9.30
N THR A 197 -11.97 -10.28 8.14
CA THR A 197 -11.31 -9.96 6.86
C THR A 197 -11.84 -8.63 6.37
N LEU A 198 -10.94 -7.78 5.88
CA LEU A 198 -11.29 -6.46 5.37
C LEU A 198 -11.67 -6.56 3.88
N GLU A 199 -12.87 -6.12 3.55
CA GLU A 199 -13.32 -5.95 2.16
C GLU A 199 -13.46 -4.45 1.84
N VAL A 200 -12.89 -4.02 0.72
CA VAL A 200 -12.93 -2.61 0.28
C VAL A 200 -14.08 -2.41 -0.69
N PHE A 201 -14.86 -1.35 -0.47
CA PHE A 201 -15.88 -0.86 -1.38
C PHE A 201 -15.58 0.60 -1.75
N SER A 202 -15.79 0.94 -3.02
CA SER A 202 -15.54 2.30 -3.52
C SER A 202 -16.65 2.72 -4.48
N THR A 203 -17.19 3.91 -4.28
CA THR A 203 -18.10 4.52 -5.24
C THR A 203 -17.36 5.08 -6.46
N LEU A 204 -16.04 5.19 -6.39
CA LEU A 204 -15.22 5.80 -7.41
C LEU A 204 -14.59 4.75 -8.35
N ARG A 205 -14.27 3.56 -7.82
CA ARG A 205 -13.42 2.58 -8.49
C ARG A 205 -13.84 1.15 -8.17
N ALA A 206 -14.72 0.58 -8.98
CA ALA A 206 -15.15 -0.80 -8.85
C ALA A 206 -15.28 -1.48 -10.21
N CYS A 207 -15.04 -2.79 -10.27
CA CYS A 207 -15.33 -3.58 -11.46
C CYS A 207 -16.85 -3.68 -11.65
N PRO A 208 -17.41 -3.29 -12.78
CA PRO A 208 -18.85 -3.38 -13.03
C PRO A 208 -19.34 -4.83 -13.08
N THR A 209 -18.50 -5.76 -13.48
CA THR A 209 -18.83 -7.19 -13.64
C THR A 209 -18.79 -7.92 -12.31
N CYS A 210 -17.60 -7.98 -11.67
CA CYS A 210 -17.44 -8.74 -10.42
C CYS A 210 -17.56 -7.87 -9.18
N GLY A 211 -17.56 -6.50 -9.32
CA GLY A 211 -17.70 -5.47 -8.30
C GLY A 211 -16.54 -5.42 -7.30
N THR A 212 -15.42 -6.05 -7.61
CA THR A 212 -14.19 -5.85 -6.85
C THR A 212 -13.83 -4.37 -6.86
N SER A 213 -13.63 -3.79 -5.69
CA SER A 213 -13.27 -2.37 -5.55
C SER A 213 -11.77 -2.21 -5.43
N TYR A 214 -11.28 -1.08 -5.91
CA TYR A 214 -9.87 -0.75 -5.98
C TYR A 214 -9.60 0.57 -5.27
N ALA A 215 -8.48 0.65 -4.58
CA ALA A 215 -8.01 1.90 -3.98
C ALA A 215 -7.62 2.91 -5.07
N GLU A 216 -7.49 4.16 -4.69
CA GLU A 216 -6.94 5.20 -5.57
C GLU A 216 -5.51 4.83 -5.99
N LEU A 217 -5.14 5.16 -7.22
CA LEU A 217 -3.79 4.91 -7.71
C LEU A 217 -2.79 5.77 -6.95
N ASP A 218 -1.81 5.13 -6.36
CA ASP A 218 -0.71 5.76 -5.61
C ASP A 218 0.62 5.36 -6.27
N PRO A 219 1.62 6.26 -6.38
CA PRO A 219 2.93 5.91 -6.95
C PRO A 219 3.60 4.71 -6.27
N ARG A 220 3.30 4.43 -4.99
CA ARG A 220 3.82 3.27 -4.26
C ARG A 220 3.29 1.94 -4.81
N LEU A 221 2.08 1.94 -5.42
CA LEU A 221 1.52 0.76 -6.08
C LEU A 221 2.42 0.26 -7.22
N PHE A 222 3.15 1.15 -7.87
CA PHE A 222 4.05 0.82 -8.97
C PHE A 222 5.51 0.69 -8.53
N SER A 223 5.78 0.62 -7.22
CA SER A 223 7.12 0.45 -6.67
C SER A 223 7.33 -1.00 -6.24
N TYR A 224 8.22 -1.69 -6.92
CA TYR A 224 8.64 -3.03 -6.50
C TYR A 224 9.60 -3.03 -5.30
N ASN A 225 9.99 -1.84 -4.80
CA ASN A 225 10.73 -1.65 -3.55
C ASN A 225 9.81 -1.36 -2.35
N SER A 226 8.49 -1.36 -2.57
CA SER A 226 7.49 -1.10 -1.54
C SER A 226 6.53 -2.27 -1.42
N LYS A 227 6.15 -2.64 -0.20
CA LYS A 227 5.12 -3.65 0.09
C LYS A 227 3.76 -3.35 -0.55
N HIS A 228 3.50 -2.07 -0.88
CA HIS A 228 2.27 -1.67 -1.56
C HIS A 228 2.24 -2.09 -3.03
N GLY A 229 3.41 -2.22 -3.67
CA GLY A 229 3.51 -2.48 -5.10
C GLY A 229 4.19 -3.79 -5.48
N TRP A 230 5.04 -4.33 -4.63
CA TRP A 230 5.78 -5.54 -4.99
C TRP A 230 4.90 -6.79 -5.11
N CYS A 231 5.35 -7.74 -5.88
CA CYS A 231 4.78 -9.08 -5.90
C CYS A 231 5.05 -9.79 -4.56
N PRO A 232 4.03 -10.29 -3.84
CA PRO A 232 4.22 -10.89 -2.51
C PRO A 232 5.06 -12.18 -2.54
N GLU A 233 5.12 -12.87 -3.68
CA GLU A 233 5.89 -14.11 -3.81
C GLU A 233 7.39 -13.88 -3.97
N CYS A 234 7.78 -12.78 -4.58
CA CYS A 234 9.19 -12.47 -4.80
C CYS A 234 9.67 -11.19 -4.12
N VAL A 235 8.83 -10.54 -3.31
CA VAL A 235 9.11 -9.29 -2.58
C VAL A 235 9.88 -8.24 -3.41
N GLY A 236 9.51 -8.13 -4.69
CA GLY A 236 10.08 -7.15 -5.63
C GLY A 236 11.38 -7.60 -6.33
N THR A 237 11.92 -8.77 -6.07
CA THR A 237 13.15 -9.25 -6.73
C THR A 237 12.93 -9.71 -8.17
N GLY A 238 11.72 -10.15 -8.49
CA GLY A 238 11.36 -10.68 -9.82
C GLY A 238 11.76 -12.13 -10.06
N VAL A 239 12.44 -12.78 -9.11
CA VAL A 239 12.89 -14.17 -9.22
C VAL A 239 12.17 -15.09 -8.24
N ARG A 240 12.21 -16.38 -8.52
CA ARG A 240 11.63 -17.39 -7.64
C ARG A 240 12.43 -17.49 -6.35
N LEU A 241 11.72 -17.39 -5.22
CA LEU A 241 12.29 -17.47 -3.87
C LEU A 241 11.71 -18.63 -3.07
N THR A 242 12.50 -19.19 -2.19
CA THR A 242 12.00 -20.06 -1.12
C THR A 242 11.34 -19.21 -0.02
N ALA A 243 10.62 -19.85 0.90
CA ALA A 243 9.97 -19.14 2.00
C ALA A 243 10.99 -18.41 2.91
N ASP A 244 12.15 -19.02 3.14
CA ASP A 244 13.19 -18.42 3.98
C ASP A 244 13.91 -17.27 3.28
N GLN A 245 14.22 -17.42 1.98
CA GLN A 245 14.76 -16.33 1.16
C GLN A 245 13.81 -15.14 1.09
N ARG A 246 12.50 -15.39 0.95
CA ARG A 246 11.48 -14.34 0.96
C ARG A 246 11.45 -13.58 2.29
N ARG A 247 11.51 -14.29 3.43
CA ARG A 247 11.57 -13.64 4.76
C ARG A 247 12.82 -12.78 4.93
N ALA A 248 13.98 -13.29 4.47
CA ALA A 248 15.24 -12.57 4.56
C ALA A 248 15.29 -11.30 3.69
N LEU A 249 14.59 -11.31 2.53
CA LEU A 249 14.53 -10.20 1.58
C LEU A 249 13.33 -9.26 1.81
N ASP A 250 12.46 -9.57 2.77
CA ASP A 250 11.33 -8.72 3.17
C ASP A 250 11.79 -7.58 4.09
N ASP A 251 12.12 -6.45 3.50
CA ASP A 251 12.63 -5.25 4.20
C ASP A 251 11.53 -4.57 5.03
N SER A 252 10.26 -4.97 4.87
CA SER A 252 9.14 -4.36 5.61
C SER A 252 9.27 -4.52 7.13
N VAL A 253 10.04 -5.50 7.58
CA VAL A 253 10.31 -5.76 9.00
C VAL A 253 11.46 -4.90 9.54
N GLN A 254 12.40 -4.46 8.68
CA GLN A 254 13.59 -3.70 9.09
C GLN A 254 13.34 -2.21 9.31
N GLU A 255 12.19 -1.68 8.87
CA GLU A 255 11.81 -0.27 9.12
C GLU A 255 11.62 0.08 10.60
N ARG A 256 11.69 -0.89 11.52
CA ARG A 256 11.44 -0.66 12.95
C ARG A 256 12.48 0.21 13.64
N ASP A 257 13.71 0.29 13.13
CA ASP A 257 14.83 0.96 13.81
C ASP A 257 15.35 2.22 13.09
N ALA A 258 14.82 2.54 11.90
CA ALA A 258 15.29 3.68 11.13
C ALA A 258 14.66 4.99 11.64
N LYS A 259 15.42 5.77 12.40
CA LYS A 259 15.13 7.17 12.74
C LYS A 259 15.00 8.03 11.48
N GLY A 260 13.93 7.85 10.71
CA GLY A 260 13.45 8.78 9.67
C GLY A 260 14.42 9.20 8.56
N ARG A 261 15.57 8.56 8.44
CA ARG A 261 16.48 8.76 7.30
C ARG A 261 16.21 7.67 6.29
N GLU A 262 16.04 8.04 5.02
CA GLU A 262 16.18 7.12 3.89
C GLU A 262 17.62 6.61 3.86
N GLN A 263 17.92 5.67 4.75
CA GLN A 263 19.14 4.89 4.61
C GLN A 263 18.82 3.85 3.55
N SER A 264 19.49 3.92 2.42
CA SER A 264 19.57 2.79 1.51
C SER A 264 20.32 1.69 2.25
N PHE A 265 19.57 0.81 2.91
CA PHE A 265 20.13 -0.39 3.51
C PHE A 265 20.73 -1.24 2.38
N ALA A 266 21.93 -1.72 2.58
CA ALA A 266 22.47 -2.75 1.70
C ALA A 266 21.49 -3.92 1.72
N GLU A 267 21.04 -4.34 0.54
CA GLU A 267 20.19 -5.51 0.41
C GLU A 267 20.91 -6.70 1.05
N PRO A 268 20.24 -7.49 1.92
CA PRO A 268 20.88 -8.62 2.56
C PRO A 268 21.38 -9.60 1.49
N GLU A 269 22.61 -10.06 1.63
CA GLU A 269 23.15 -11.13 0.79
C GLU A 269 22.45 -12.44 1.19
N VAL A 270 21.64 -12.97 0.27
CA VAL A 270 20.92 -14.23 0.44
C VAL A 270 21.47 -15.22 -0.56
N ASP A 271 22.07 -16.27 -0.05
CA ASP A 271 22.69 -17.33 -0.84
C ASP A 271 21.64 -18.18 -1.60
N GLY A 272 22.08 -18.77 -2.71
CA GLY A 272 21.29 -19.76 -3.46
C GLY A 272 20.05 -19.20 -4.17
N VAL A 273 19.90 -17.88 -4.29
CA VAL A 273 18.82 -17.27 -5.08
C VAL A 273 19.13 -17.44 -6.57
N GLY A 274 18.32 -18.25 -7.25
CA GLY A 274 18.43 -18.48 -8.70
C GLY A 274 17.97 -17.30 -9.54
N GLU A 275 18.13 -17.43 -10.86
CA GLU A 275 17.72 -16.41 -11.83
C GLU A 275 16.35 -16.72 -12.49
N GLN A 276 15.68 -17.81 -12.08
CA GLN A 276 14.39 -18.17 -12.64
C GLN A 276 13.35 -17.09 -12.35
N PRO A 277 12.61 -16.60 -13.36
CA PRO A 277 11.54 -15.62 -13.15
C PRO A 277 10.51 -16.10 -12.12
N CYS A 278 10.03 -15.19 -11.28
CA CYS A 278 8.96 -15.48 -10.34
C CYS A 278 7.70 -15.95 -11.09
N PRO A 279 7.14 -17.13 -10.80
CA PRO A 279 5.99 -17.65 -11.53
C PRO A 279 4.72 -16.79 -11.33
N ALA A 280 4.57 -16.13 -10.19
CA ALA A 280 3.40 -15.31 -9.88
C ALA A 280 3.37 -13.99 -10.65
N CYS A 281 4.51 -13.36 -10.89
CA CYS A 281 4.57 -12.09 -11.59
C CYS A 281 5.27 -12.15 -12.96
N GLY A 282 5.78 -13.30 -13.37
CA GLY A 282 6.52 -13.45 -14.63
C GLY A 282 7.77 -12.57 -14.73
N GLY A 283 8.40 -12.26 -13.57
CA GLY A 283 9.56 -11.38 -13.52
C GLY A 283 9.26 -9.88 -13.46
N THR A 284 7.98 -9.45 -13.55
CA THR A 284 7.60 -8.02 -13.55
C THR A 284 7.80 -7.34 -12.20
N ARG A 285 8.02 -8.09 -11.11
CA ARG A 285 8.26 -7.62 -9.74
C ARG A 285 7.04 -6.98 -9.05
N LEU A 286 5.98 -6.68 -9.78
CA LEU A 286 4.78 -5.98 -9.31
C LEU A 286 3.65 -6.95 -8.97
N ASN A 287 2.80 -6.53 -8.04
CA ASN A 287 1.60 -7.27 -7.66
C ASN A 287 0.53 -7.27 -8.78
N PRO A 288 -0.49 -8.13 -8.71
CA PRO A 288 -1.52 -8.22 -9.75
C PRO A 288 -2.29 -6.92 -9.97
N VAL A 289 -2.55 -6.13 -8.91
CA VAL A 289 -3.30 -4.88 -9.01
C VAL A 289 -2.52 -3.83 -9.81
N ALA A 290 -1.23 -3.67 -9.51
CA ALA A 290 -0.35 -2.77 -10.26
C ALA A 290 -0.25 -3.17 -11.74
N ARG A 291 -0.14 -4.48 -12.01
CA ARG A 291 -0.04 -5.03 -13.37
C ARG A 291 -1.32 -4.88 -14.18
N ALA A 292 -2.45 -4.72 -13.53
CA ALA A 292 -3.75 -4.53 -14.16
C ALA A 292 -4.05 -3.05 -14.48
N VAL A 293 -3.13 -2.14 -14.25
CA VAL A 293 -3.25 -0.74 -14.69
C VAL A 293 -2.67 -0.60 -16.10
N ARG A 294 -3.45 -0.07 -17.02
CA ARG A 294 -3.06 0.13 -18.41
C ARG A 294 -3.04 1.62 -18.75
N LEU A 295 -2.09 2.03 -19.56
CA LEU A 295 -2.09 3.37 -20.16
C LEU A 295 -2.93 3.33 -21.44
N PRO A 296 -3.87 4.28 -21.64
CA PRO A 296 -4.49 4.46 -22.94
C PRO A 296 -3.40 4.95 -23.91
N VAL A 297 -3.01 4.09 -24.84
CA VAL A 297 -2.05 4.45 -25.90
C VAL A 297 -2.87 5.07 -27.04
N PRO A 298 -2.61 6.33 -27.45
CA PRO A 298 -3.23 6.91 -28.64
C PRO A 298 -2.93 6.03 -29.85
N GLU A 299 -3.90 5.87 -30.75
CA GLU A 299 -3.77 5.02 -31.95
C GLU A 299 -2.54 5.38 -32.79
N GLU A 300 -2.22 6.66 -32.87
CA GLU A 300 -1.01 7.17 -33.56
C GLU A 300 0.29 6.63 -32.98
N LEU A 301 0.37 6.45 -31.67
CA LEU A 301 1.54 5.87 -30.98
C LEU A 301 1.54 4.34 -31.03
N ALA A 302 0.38 3.70 -31.01
CA ALA A 302 0.26 2.25 -31.14
C ALA A 302 0.77 1.76 -32.52
N ALA A 303 0.56 2.54 -33.58
CA ALA A 303 1.06 2.25 -34.92
C ALA A 303 2.57 2.44 -35.07
N ALA A 304 3.20 3.22 -34.19
CA ALA A 304 4.63 3.52 -34.24
C ALA A 304 5.52 2.51 -33.50
N VAL A 305 4.94 1.59 -32.71
CA VAL A 305 5.70 0.56 -31.94
C VAL A 305 5.67 -0.76 -32.71
N PRO A 306 6.79 -1.19 -33.33
CA PRO A 306 6.85 -2.47 -34.02
C PRO A 306 6.68 -3.61 -32.99
N GLY A 307 5.65 -4.44 -33.13
CA GLY A 307 5.51 -5.69 -32.37
C GLY A 307 4.31 -5.80 -31.40
N THR A 308 3.42 -4.82 -31.31
CA THR A 308 2.15 -4.97 -30.59
C THR A 308 1.04 -5.41 -31.56
N ALA A 309 1.09 -6.66 -32.02
CA ALA A 309 -0.10 -7.29 -32.58
C ALA A 309 -1.16 -7.42 -31.45
N PRO A 310 -2.44 -7.09 -31.70
CA PRO A 310 -3.49 -7.31 -30.72
C PRO A 310 -3.61 -8.82 -30.49
N GLY A 311 -3.15 -9.26 -29.32
CA GLY A 311 -3.34 -10.63 -28.86
C GLY A 311 -4.81 -10.86 -28.66
N HIS A 312 -5.42 -11.65 -29.52
CA HIS A 312 -6.68 -12.32 -29.28
C HIS A 312 -6.52 -13.30 -28.11
N GLY A 313 -7.35 -13.17 -27.07
CA GLY A 313 -7.43 -14.08 -25.96
C GLY A 313 -8.22 -13.47 -24.80
#